data_1282b84a8d662537d2d244f5da4dad6a
#
_entry.id   1282b84a8d662537d2d244f5da4dad6a
#
_cell.length_a   1.000
_cell.length_b   1.000
_cell.length_c   1.000
_cell.angle_alpha   90.00
_cell.angle_beta   90.00
_cell.angle_gamma   90.00
#
_symmetry.space_group_name_H-M   'P 1'
#
loop_
_entity.id
_entity.type
_entity.pdbx_description
1 polymer ?
#
loop_
_entity_poly.entity_id
_entity_poly.type
_entity_poly.pdbx_seq_one_letter_code
_entity_poly.pdbx_strand_id
1 'polypeptide(L)'
;MKIAFLNMYSGVVNRGAETFVHEIAQRLTEHNEVTLFQFGDKRGRESYNVISIPMKINWSSKDMTGTIWRKLFIDYWSLLILLFTLKSIRKIIKEKFEIIVPLNGGWQPALIRIITWIYGGKMVISGQSGIGWDERNNLWCFPDCFVALSSYAKNWAKRVNPFVKTEYVPNGVDIQKFNQNGDKLKIDLKKPIILTVGALTPSKRIDLVVKAISKMKDASLLVVGDGEQRDELTRIGEGLMKNRFQLIKLPFEQMPKAYRTANLFTLVSESYYSFEIVLAEAMATNLPVVANDDPIRGEIVENAGILVDPTDTDTYAKALEKALQTDWGDKPRKQAEKFSWDKVVKMYENLFEDLIAQS
;
A
#
# COMPACT_ATOMS: atom_id res chain seq x y z
N MET A 1 13.88 -2.01 21.82
CA MET A 1 13.17 -0.71 21.85
C MET A 1 11.67 -0.95 22.08
N LYS A 2 10.98 0.04 22.68
CA LYS A 2 9.51 0.07 22.75
C LYS A 2 8.95 0.86 21.55
N ILE A 3 8.23 0.21 20.66
CA ILE A 3 7.74 0.78 19.41
C ILE A 3 6.20 0.76 19.40
N ALA A 4 5.56 1.87 19.06
CA ALA A 4 4.12 1.93 18.87
C ALA A 4 3.76 2.28 17.42
N PHE A 5 2.83 1.51 16.85
CA PHE A 5 2.13 1.86 15.62
C PHE A 5 0.71 2.30 15.94
N LEU A 6 0.23 3.36 15.27
CA LEU A 6 -1.15 3.84 15.41
C LEU A 6 -1.85 3.76 14.05
N ASN A 7 -2.68 2.75 13.88
CA ASN A 7 -3.53 2.63 12.69
C ASN A 7 -4.96 2.26 13.10
N MET A 8 -5.88 3.23 13.01
CA MET A 8 -7.27 3.03 13.41
C MET A 8 -7.93 1.87 12.67
N TYR A 9 -7.58 1.64 11.41
CA TYR A 9 -8.29 0.70 10.54
C TYR A 9 -7.77 -0.74 10.59
N SER A 10 -6.60 -1.00 11.19
CA SER A 10 -5.91 -2.30 11.13
C SER A 10 -6.73 -3.49 11.63
N GLY A 11 -7.64 -3.30 12.58
CA GLY A 11 -8.50 -4.38 13.09
C GLY A 11 -9.70 -4.74 12.20
N VAL A 12 -10.02 -3.93 11.18
CA VAL A 12 -11.29 -4.06 10.44
C VAL A 12 -11.17 -3.96 8.92
N VAL A 13 -10.11 -3.34 8.41
CA VAL A 13 -9.87 -3.15 6.97
C VAL A 13 -8.56 -3.79 6.57
N ASN A 14 -8.45 -4.24 5.34
CA ASN A 14 -7.25 -4.89 4.80
C ASN A 14 -6.84 -4.22 3.47
N ARG A 15 -6.02 -3.16 3.57
CA ARG A 15 -5.45 -2.40 2.45
C ARG A 15 -3.93 -2.34 2.60
N GLY A 16 -3.25 -1.64 1.71
CA GLY A 16 -1.79 -1.55 1.69
C GLY A 16 -1.16 -1.05 3.01
N ALA A 17 -1.70 0.01 3.61
CA ALA A 17 -1.20 0.54 4.88
C ALA A 17 -1.42 -0.41 6.06
N GLU A 18 -2.55 -1.13 6.09
CA GLU A 18 -2.84 -2.14 7.10
C GLU A 18 -1.95 -3.37 6.92
N THR A 19 -1.72 -3.80 5.67
CA THR A 19 -0.76 -4.87 5.37
C THR A 19 0.64 -4.47 5.82
N PHE A 20 1.09 -3.25 5.49
CA PHE A 20 2.38 -2.73 5.92
C PHE A 20 2.55 -2.81 7.45
N VAL A 21 1.58 -2.32 8.23
CA VAL A 21 1.74 -2.29 9.69
C VAL A 21 1.77 -3.70 10.30
N HIS A 22 0.96 -4.63 9.78
CA HIS A 22 0.96 -6.01 10.28
C HIS A 22 2.28 -6.71 9.96
N GLU A 23 2.76 -6.60 8.73
CA GLU A 23 3.98 -7.26 8.29
C GLU A 23 5.23 -6.72 9.00
N ILE A 24 5.33 -5.40 9.18
CA ILE A 24 6.47 -4.78 9.87
C ILE A 24 6.41 -5.02 11.38
N ALA A 25 5.22 -4.88 12.01
CA ALA A 25 5.07 -5.10 13.44
C ALA A 25 5.40 -6.55 13.82
N GLN A 26 4.93 -7.53 13.04
CA GLN A 26 5.18 -8.95 13.25
C GLN A 26 6.69 -9.28 13.28
N ARG A 27 7.46 -8.71 12.37
CA ARG A 27 8.90 -8.97 12.24
C ARG A 27 9.75 -8.20 13.23
N LEU A 28 9.38 -6.96 13.54
CA LEU A 28 10.09 -6.16 14.53
C LEU A 28 10.05 -6.77 15.93
N THR A 29 9.06 -7.64 16.24
CA THR A 29 8.97 -8.32 17.55
C THR A 29 10.11 -9.31 17.83
N GLU A 30 10.90 -9.67 16.84
CA GLU A 30 12.08 -10.53 17.08
C GLU A 30 13.09 -9.87 18.02
N HIS A 31 13.18 -8.52 17.99
CA HIS A 31 14.17 -7.78 18.79
C HIS A 31 13.58 -6.60 19.56
N ASN A 32 12.27 -6.34 19.45
CA ASN A 32 11.62 -5.15 20.00
C ASN A 32 10.29 -5.46 20.68
N GLU A 33 9.91 -4.62 21.64
CA GLU A 33 8.54 -4.62 22.20
C GLU A 33 7.65 -3.77 21.31
N VAL A 34 6.79 -4.42 20.50
CA VAL A 34 5.94 -3.74 19.52
C VAL A 34 4.49 -3.74 19.97
N THR A 35 3.83 -2.58 19.89
CA THR A 35 2.42 -2.39 20.21
C THR A 35 1.70 -1.70 19.05
N LEU A 36 0.59 -2.29 18.61
CA LEU A 36 -0.31 -1.68 17.64
C LEU A 36 -1.58 -1.18 18.33
N PHE A 37 -1.86 0.12 18.18
CA PHE A 37 -3.14 0.72 18.53
C PHE A 37 -4.07 0.66 17.33
N GLN A 38 -5.25 0.08 17.48
CA GLN A 38 -6.23 -0.07 16.40
C GLN A 38 -7.67 -0.01 16.93
N PHE A 39 -8.64 0.13 16.02
CA PHE A 39 -10.04 -0.17 16.27
C PHE A 39 -10.32 -1.63 15.85
N GLY A 40 -11.19 -2.32 16.59
CA GLY A 40 -11.47 -3.74 16.39
C GLY A 40 -10.49 -4.66 17.10
N ASP A 41 -10.75 -5.95 17.01
CA ASP A 41 -9.99 -6.98 17.73
C ASP A 41 -8.73 -7.43 16.96
N LYS A 42 -7.94 -8.28 17.61
CA LYS A 42 -6.83 -8.99 16.96
C LYS A 42 -7.35 -9.83 15.79
N ARG A 43 -6.58 -9.86 14.70
CA ARG A 43 -6.94 -10.63 13.50
C ARG A 43 -6.55 -12.11 13.56
N GLY A 44 -5.64 -12.47 14.46
CA GLY A 44 -5.12 -13.82 14.56
C GLY A 44 -4.10 -14.00 15.68
N ARG A 45 -3.04 -14.75 15.39
CA ARG A 45 -1.93 -14.98 16.32
C ARG A 45 -0.79 -14.00 16.04
N GLU A 46 -1.05 -12.71 16.29
CA GLU A 46 0.00 -11.71 16.20
C GLU A 46 1.02 -11.89 17.34
N SER A 47 2.32 -11.76 17.02
CA SER A 47 3.40 -11.77 18.01
C SER A 47 3.54 -10.44 18.75
N TYR A 48 3.00 -9.35 18.18
CA TYR A 48 3.00 -8.02 18.80
C TYR A 48 1.79 -7.77 19.68
N ASN A 49 1.92 -6.80 20.60
CA ASN A 49 0.81 -6.38 21.45
C ASN A 49 -0.22 -5.58 20.65
N VAL A 50 -1.50 -5.84 20.90
CA VAL A 50 -2.61 -5.07 20.31
C VAL A 50 -3.39 -4.37 21.41
N ILE A 51 -3.58 -3.05 21.25
CA ILE A 51 -4.45 -2.23 22.10
C ILE A 51 -5.65 -1.80 21.24
N SER A 52 -6.79 -2.44 21.50
CA SER A 52 -8.05 -2.11 20.86
C SER A 52 -8.68 -0.87 21.49
N ILE A 53 -8.92 0.15 20.71
CA ILE A 53 -9.56 1.40 21.12
C ILE A 53 -11.05 1.32 20.77
N PRO A 54 -11.96 1.27 21.76
CA PRO A 54 -13.38 1.16 21.49
C PRO A 54 -13.94 2.46 20.90
N MET A 55 -14.58 2.33 19.73
CA MET A 55 -15.17 3.44 18.99
C MET A 55 -16.50 3.01 18.37
N LYS A 56 -17.35 3.99 18.02
CA LYS A 56 -18.52 3.78 17.17
C LYS A 56 -18.21 4.38 15.80
N ILE A 57 -18.28 3.58 14.75
CA ILE A 57 -17.99 4.01 13.38
C ILE A 57 -19.26 3.87 12.52
N ASN A 58 -19.64 4.96 11.88
CA ASN A 58 -20.66 4.92 10.83
C ASN A 58 -20.00 4.75 9.47
N TRP A 59 -19.95 3.52 8.97
CA TRP A 59 -19.34 3.16 7.70
C TRP A 59 -20.05 3.74 6.47
N SER A 60 -21.31 4.20 6.63
CA SER A 60 -22.07 4.84 5.55
C SER A 60 -21.77 6.33 5.40
N SER A 61 -20.89 6.91 6.22
CA SER A 61 -20.51 8.32 6.10
C SER A 61 -19.75 8.56 4.81
N LYS A 62 -20.18 9.62 4.09
CA LYS A 62 -19.58 10.00 2.80
C LYS A 62 -18.11 10.34 2.95
N ASP A 63 -17.31 9.87 2.01
CA ASP A 63 -15.97 10.38 1.80
C ASP A 63 -16.07 11.80 1.22
N MET A 64 -15.36 12.75 1.85
CA MET A 64 -15.33 14.15 1.46
C MET A 64 -14.00 14.51 0.77
N THR A 65 -13.30 13.54 0.20
CA THR A 65 -12.05 13.75 -0.54
C THR A 65 -12.22 14.85 -1.60
N GLY A 66 -11.26 15.75 -1.69
CA GLY A 66 -11.29 16.91 -2.60
C GLY A 66 -12.00 18.15 -2.06
N THR A 67 -12.75 18.05 -0.96
CA THR A 67 -13.44 19.23 -0.35
C THR A 67 -12.54 20.00 0.59
N ILE A 68 -12.94 21.26 0.92
CA ILE A 68 -12.26 22.08 1.93
C ILE A 68 -12.30 21.42 3.32
N TRP A 69 -13.38 20.75 3.67
CA TRP A 69 -13.56 20.06 4.94
C TRP A 69 -12.51 18.98 5.15
N ARG A 70 -12.22 18.19 4.10
CA ARG A 70 -11.16 17.17 4.11
C ARG A 70 -9.77 17.81 4.18
N LYS A 71 -9.54 18.92 3.46
CA LYS A 71 -8.26 19.65 3.53
C LYS A 71 -7.98 20.26 4.90
N LEU A 72 -9.01 20.65 5.65
CA LEU A 72 -8.91 21.15 7.01
C LEU A 72 -8.96 20.05 8.08
N PHE A 73 -9.12 18.77 7.68
CA PHE A 73 -9.26 17.61 8.56
C PHE A 73 -10.42 17.71 9.56
N ILE A 74 -11.55 18.31 9.15
CA ILE A 74 -12.78 18.46 9.95
C ILE A 74 -13.96 17.67 9.36
N ASP A 75 -13.68 16.79 8.39
CA ASP A 75 -14.61 15.77 7.93
C ASP A 75 -14.77 14.64 8.95
N TYR A 76 -15.82 13.82 8.76
CA TYR A 76 -16.16 12.74 9.68
C TYR A 76 -14.99 11.79 9.97
N TRP A 77 -14.27 11.36 8.93
CA TRP A 77 -13.16 10.40 9.07
C TRP A 77 -11.96 10.99 9.79
N SER A 78 -11.64 12.26 9.51
CA SER A 78 -10.57 12.99 10.19
C SER A 78 -10.88 13.20 11.67
N LEU A 79 -12.14 13.51 12.02
CA LEU A 79 -12.58 13.66 13.41
C LEU A 79 -12.60 12.30 14.16
N LEU A 80 -12.91 11.20 13.48
CA LEU A 80 -12.76 9.86 14.06
C LEU A 80 -11.31 9.52 14.38
N ILE A 81 -10.38 9.83 13.48
CA ILE A 81 -8.94 9.65 13.71
C ILE A 81 -8.47 10.51 14.89
N LEU A 82 -8.94 11.75 14.98
CA LEU A 82 -8.69 12.62 16.13
C LEU A 82 -9.16 11.95 17.43
N LEU A 83 -10.40 11.50 17.48
CA LEU A 83 -10.98 10.84 18.67
C LEU A 83 -10.22 9.55 19.04
N PHE A 84 -9.87 8.73 18.06
CA PHE A 84 -9.03 7.55 18.23
C PHE A 84 -7.70 7.92 18.89
N THR A 85 -7.04 8.95 18.36
CA THR A 85 -5.75 9.41 18.87
C THR A 85 -5.88 9.91 20.31
N LEU A 86 -6.87 10.77 20.60
CA LEU A 86 -7.12 11.30 21.95
C LEU A 86 -7.33 10.16 22.97
N LYS A 87 -8.10 9.12 22.62
CA LYS A 87 -8.30 7.95 23.50
C LYS A 87 -7.02 7.14 23.72
N SER A 88 -6.09 7.17 22.78
CA SER A 88 -4.80 6.46 22.86
C SER A 88 -3.78 7.20 23.74
N ILE A 89 -3.87 8.52 23.88
CA ILE A 89 -2.86 9.39 24.53
C ILE A 89 -2.48 8.92 25.92
N ARG A 90 -3.48 8.64 26.78
CA ARG A 90 -3.22 8.24 28.17
C ARG A 90 -2.32 7.01 28.25
N LYS A 91 -2.54 6.03 27.37
CA LYS A 91 -1.74 4.80 27.33
C LYS A 91 -0.36 5.09 26.76
N ILE A 92 -0.26 5.89 25.71
CA ILE A 92 1.01 6.29 25.09
C ILE A 92 1.92 6.97 26.13
N ILE A 93 1.42 7.95 26.85
CA ILE A 93 2.18 8.67 27.89
C ILE A 93 2.61 7.74 29.02
N LYS A 94 1.73 6.80 29.45
CA LYS A 94 2.05 5.84 30.49
C LYS A 94 3.16 4.88 30.10
N GLU A 95 3.13 4.36 28.87
CA GLU A 95 4.08 3.36 28.38
C GLU A 95 5.41 3.97 27.90
N LYS A 96 5.43 5.27 27.56
CA LYS A 96 6.63 6.01 27.11
C LYS A 96 7.35 5.29 25.97
N PHE A 97 6.68 5.08 24.85
CA PHE A 97 7.27 4.45 23.68
C PHE A 97 8.47 5.27 23.15
N GLU A 98 9.57 4.61 22.86
CA GLU A 98 10.76 5.25 22.30
C GLU A 98 10.53 5.71 20.86
N ILE A 99 9.81 4.89 20.09
CA ILE A 99 9.41 5.20 18.70
C ILE A 99 7.90 5.12 18.57
N ILE A 100 7.29 6.13 17.94
CA ILE A 100 5.87 6.12 17.56
C ILE A 100 5.73 6.35 16.07
N VAL A 101 4.98 5.48 15.40
CA VAL A 101 4.69 5.55 13.96
C VAL A 101 3.19 5.75 13.76
N PRO A 102 2.72 7.02 13.63
CA PRO A 102 1.33 7.30 13.26
C PRO A 102 1.13 6.99 11.77
N LEU A 103 0.07 6.24 11.43
CA LEU A 103 -0.25 5.81 10.06
C LEU A 103 -1.56 6.39 9.52
N ASN A 104 -2.26 7.16 10.33
CA ASN A 104 -3.39 7.95 9.88
C ASN A 104 -2.98 9.43 9.83
N GLY A 105 -3.36 10.11 8.77
CA GLY A 105 -3.05 11.53 8.59
C GLY A 105 -3.89 12.47 9.48
N GLY A 106 -3.95 13.73 9.10
CA GLY A 106 -4.76 14.73 9.77
C GLY A 106 -4.20 15.17 11.12
N TRP A 107 -5.01 15.14 12.17
CA TRP A 107 -4.63 15.55 13.52
C TRP A 107 -3.72 14.58 14.26
N GLN A 108 -3.66 13.30 13.84
CA GLN A 108 -2.89 12.28 14.54
C GLN A 108 -1.39 12.62 14.63
N PRO A 109 -0.69 12.94 13.53
CA PRO A 109 0.74 13.29 13.59
C PRO A 109 1.01 14.51 14.47
N ALA A 110 0.17 15.55 14.40
CA ALA A 110 0.33 16.76 15.22
C ALA A 110 0.23 16.47 16.71
N LEU A 111 -0.77 15.68 17.13
CA LEU A 111 -0.93 15.29 18.54
C LEU A 111 0.20 14.40 19.01
N ILE A 112 0.60 13.41 18.21
CA ILE A 112 1.71 12.52 18.54
C ILE A 112 3.01 13.30 18.65
N ARG A 113 3.23 14.31 17.81
CA ARG A 113 4.40 15.17 17.90
C ARG A 113 4.49 15.92 19.24
N ILE A 114 3.38 16.53 19.66
CA ILE A 114 3.32 17.21 20.96
C ILE A 114 3.65 16.23 22.10
N ILE A 115 3.07 15.01 22.05
CA ILE A 115 3.27 14.00 23.09
C ILE A 115 4.73 13.53 23.14
N THR A 116 5.34 13.24 21.98
CA THR A 116 6.74 12.81 21.92
C THR A 116 7.70 13.88 22.43
N TRP A 117 7.42 15.17 22.19
CA TRP A 117 8.20 16.26 22.77
C TRP A 117 8.10 16.33 24.31
N ILE A 118 6.93 16.02 24.88
CA ILE A 118 6.74 16.07 26.34
C ILE A 118 7.57 15.03 27.08
N TYR A 119 7.73 13.82 26.54
CA TYR A 119 8.45 12.75 27.26
C TYR A 119 9.75 12.27 26.59
N GLY A 120 10.15 12.87 25.47
CA GLY A 120 11.44 12.57 24.82
C GLY A 120 11.38 11.39 23.81
N GLY A 121 10.20 10.94 23.39
CA GLY A 121 10.08 9.91 22.35
C GLY A 121 10.30 10.45 20.95
N LYS A 122 10.49 9.57 19.97
CA LYS A 122 10.66 9.91 18.54
C LYS A 122 9.42 9.59 17.74
N MET A 123 9.06 10.49 16.83
CA MET A 123 7.97 10.27 15.87
C MET A 123 8.54 9.99 14.48
N VAL A 124 8.21 8.83 13.91
CA VAL A 124 8.55 8.45 12.54
C VAL A 124 7.28 8.35 11.72
N ILE A 125 7.22 9.00 10.58
CA ILE A 125 6.09 8.91 9.66
C ILE A 125 6.50 8.10 8.44
N SER A 126 5.73 7.06 8.11
CA SER A 126 5.85 6.32 6.86
C SER A 126 4.84 6.87 5.84
N GLY A 127 5.33 7.38 4.71
CA GLY A 127 4.55 8.06 3.68
C GLY A 127 3.70 7.12 2.83
N GLN A 128 2.73 6.45 3.46
CA GLN A 128 1.91 5.41 2.82
C GLN A 128 0.83 5.95 1.87
N SER A 129 0.50 7.23 1.95
CA SER A 129 -0.56 7.85 1.13
C SER A 129 -0.07 8.30 -0.25
N GLY A 130 1.25 8.29 -0.49
CA GLY A 130 1.84 8.84 -1.72
C GLY A 130 2.00 10.35 -1.68
N ILE A 131 2.46 10.94 -2.81
CA ILE A 131 2.70 12.38 -2.90
C ILE A 131 1.38 13.13 -2.94
N GLY A 132 1.12 13.96 -1.92
CA GLY A 132 -0.14 14.71 -1.84
C GLY A 132 -0.31 15.55 -0.59
N TRP A 133 -1.55 15.97 -0.34
CA TRP A 133 -1.92 16.87 0.75
C TRP A 133 -1.67 16.24 2.13
N ASP A 134 -2.02 14.97 2.31
CA ASP A 134 -1.87 14.28 3.59
C ASP A 134 -0.40 14.18 4.00
N GLU A 135 0.49 13.77 3.07
CA GLU A 135 1.93 13.68 3.38
C GLU A 135 2.59 15.05 3.52
N ARG A 136 2.07 16.09 2.83
CA ARG A 136 2.52 17.47 3.07
C ARG A 136 2.19 17.89 4.51
N ASN A 137 0.97 17.63 5.00
CA ASN A 137 0.59 17.89 6.38
C ASN A 137 1.47 17.12 7.37
N ASN A 138 1.71 15.84 7.10
CA ASN A 138 2.55 14.98 7.92
C ASN A 138 3.98 15.53 8.06
N LEU A 139 4.57 16.04 6.99
CA LEU A 139 5.90 16.68 6.99
C LEU A 139 5.93 17.97 7.83
N TRP A 140 4.85 18.76 7.81
CA TRP A 140 4.75 19.99 8.62
C TRP A 140 4.39 19.74 10.09
N CYS A 141 4.16 18.48 10.48
CA CYS A 141 4.14 18.08 11.88
C CYS A 141 5.55 17.83 12.46
N PHE A 142 6.62 18.06 11.69
CA PHE A 142 8.03 17.95 12.09
C PHE A 142 8.37 16.58 12.73
N PRO A 143 8.14 15.45 12.05
CA PRO A 143 8.60 14.15 12.56
C PRO A 143 10.12 14.13 12.70
N ASP A 144 10.64 13.28 13.57
CA ASP A 144 12.09 13.05 13.69
C ASP A 144 12.67 12.41 12.43
N CYS A 145 11.83 11.61 11.73
CA CYS A 145 12.11 11.14 10.39
C CYS A 145 10.82 10.93 9.58
N PHE A 146 10.85 11.32 8.32
CA PHE A 146 9.86 10.94 7.31
C PHE A 146 10.44 9.86 6.40
N VAL A 147 9.81 8.71 6.34
CA VAL A 147 10.17 7.59 5.48
C VAL A 147 9.39 7.68 4.18
N ALA A 148 10.08 7.93 3.10
CA ALA A 148 9.55 7.94 1.75
C ALA A 148 9.68 6.56 1.11
N LEU A 149 8.67 6.13 0.33
CA LEU A 149 8.60 4.80 -0.28
C LEU A 149 9.31 4.71 -1.65
N SER A 150 9.85 5.82 -2.14
CA SER A 150 10.66 5.91 -3.36
C SER A 150 11.68 7.05 -3.24
N SER A 151 12.75 7.00 -4.03
CA SER A 151 13.73 8.09 -4.08
C SER A 151 13.09 9.37 -4.61
N TYR A 152 12.15 9.25 -5.54
CA TYR A 152 11.39 10.39 -6.03
C TYR A 152 10.56 11.05 -4.92
N ALA A 153 9.84 10.27 -4.11
CA ALA A 153 9.08 10.77 -2.96
C ALA A 153 10.00 11.36 -1.88
N LYS A 154 11.19 10.77 -1.63
CA LYS A 154 12.21 11.34 -0.73
C LYS A 154 12.63 12.74 -1.19
N ASN A 155 12.92 12.90 -2.47
CA ASN A 155 13.31 14.20 -3.03
C ASN A 155 12.16 15.23 -2.96
N TRP A 156 10.92 14.79 -3.19
CA TRP A 156 9.74 15.62 -3.01
C TRP A 156 9.58 16.07 -1.55
N ALA A 157 9.68 15.16 -0.59
CA ALA A 157 9.55 15.46 0.84
C ALA A 157 10.61 16.49 1.32
N LYS A 158 11.87 16.35 0.88
CA LYS A 158 12.94 17.33 1.15
C LYS A 158 12.62 18.73 0.60
N ARG A 159 11.93 18.83 -0.55
CA ARG A 159 11.49 20.13 -1.09
C ARG A 159 10.31 20.72 -0.32
N VAL A 160 9.43 19.87 0.21
CA VAL A 160 8.26 20.30 0.99
C VAL A 160 8.66 20.83 2.36
N ASN A 161 9.52 20.09 3.07
CA ASN A 161 10.05 20.51 4.37
C ASN A 161 11.54 20.09 4.49
N PRO A 162 12.48 21.02 4.21
CA PRO A 162 13.92 20.72 4.25
C PRO A 162 14.49 20.51 5.68
N PHE A 163 13.72 20.83 6.70
CA PHE A 163 14.13 20.69 8.11
C PHE A 163 13.83 19.30 8.68
N VAL A 164 13.11 18.45 7.96
CA VAL A 164 12.78 17.09 8.39
C VAL A 164 13.78 16.10 7.80
N LYS A 165 14.37 15.25 8.63
CA LYS A 165 15.16 14.10 8.16
C LYS A 165 14.28 13.23 7.31
N THR A 166 14.69 12.94 6.08
CA THR A 166 13.92 12.13 5.13
C THR A 166 14.75 10.97 4.65
N GLU A 167 14.26 9.75 4.87
CA GLU A 167 14.92 8.52 4.45
C GLU A 167 14.08 7.74 3.44
N TYR A 168 14.74 6.92 2.62
CA TYR A 168 14.08 6.02 1.68
C TYR A 168 14.03 4.62 2.27
N VAL A 169 12.83 4.11 2.49
CA VAL A 169 12.58 2.71 2.82
C VAL A 169 11.33 2.29 2.06
N PRO A 170 11.42 1.37 1.08
CA PRO A 170 10.27 0.93 0.28
C PRO A 170 9.32 0.08 1.14
N ASN A 171 8.13 -0.19 0.60
CA ASN A 171 7.29 -1.24 1.16
C ASN A 171 7.84 -2.62 0.80
N GLY A 172 7.53 -3.60 1.64
CA GLY A 172 7.99 -4.96 1.46
C GLY A 172 6.97 -5.88 0.78
N VAL A 173 7.46 -7.02 0.35
CA VAL A 173 6.68 -8.16 -0.11
C VAL A 173 7.17 -9.44 0.56
N ASP A 174 6.22 -10.34 0.92
CA ASP A 174 6.55 -11.66 1.42
C ASP A 174 6.91 -12.59 0.27
N ILE A 175 8.21 -12.71 -0.01
CA ILE A 175 8.73 -13.50 -1.11
C ILE A 175 8.59 -15.03 -0.91
N GLN A 176 8.31 -15.48 0.32
CA GLN A 176 8.03 -16.89 0.61
C GLN A 176 6.56 -17.21 0.30
N LYS A 177 5.64 -16.31 0.68
CA LYS A 177 4.21 -16.42 0.40
C LYS A 177 3.90 -16.21 -1.08
N PHE A 178 4.46 -15.16 -1.67
CA PHE A 178 4.31 -14.82 -3.08
C PHE A 178 5.49 -15.40 -3.87
N ASN A 179 5.26 -16.55 -4.45
CA ASN A 179 6.23 -17.28 -5.30
C ASN A 179 5.48 -18.04 -6.41
N GLN A 180 6.22 -18.50 -7.41
CA GLN A 180 5.64 -19.18 -8.58
C GLN A 180 5.15 -20.60 -8.33
N ASN A 181 5.52 -21.20 -7.18
CA ASN A 181 5.19 -22.59 -6.84
C ASN A 181 3.90 -22.67 -6.02
N GLY A 182 3.06 -23.67 -6.29
CA GLY A 182 1.84 -23.97 -5.55
C GLY A 182 0.56 -23.86 -6.38
N ASP A 183 -0.57 -23.92 -5.69
CA ASP A 183 -1.89 -23.97 -6.33
C ASP A 183 -2.21 -22.69 -7.13
N LYS A 184 -3.01 -22.89 -8.18
CA LYS A 184 -3.65 -21.83 -8.98
C LYS A 184 -5.13 -21.76 -8.66
N LEU A 185 -5.78 -20.66 -9.02
CA LEU A 185 -7.24 -20.57 -8.96
C LEU A 185 -7.86 -21.47 -10.02
N LYS A 186 -8.98 -22.08 -9.67
CA LYS A 186 -9.85 -22.76 -10.64
C LYS A 186 -10.82 -21.72 -11.21
N ILE A 187 -10.55 -21.23 -12.41
CA ILE A 187 -11.34 -20.22 -13.10
C ILE A 187 -11.57 -20.63 -14.56
N ASP A 188 -12.66 -20.19 -15.13
CA ASP A 188 -13.02 -20.48 -16.53
C ASP A 188 -12.64 -19.29 -17.44
N LEU A 189 -11.33 -19.01 -17.50
CA LEU A 189 -10.77 -18.01 -18.41
C LEU A 189 -9.71 -18.65 -19.31
N LYS A 190 -9.78 -18.32 -20.60
CA LYS A 190 -8.78 -18.78 -21.58
C LYS A 190 -7.48 -18.01 -21.40
N LYS A 191 -6.35 -18.69 -21.57
CA LYS A 191 -5.03 -18.06 -21.57
C LYS A 191 -4.74 -17.35 -22.89
N PRO A 192 -3.89 -16.30 -22.90
CA PRO A 192 -3.21 -15.74 -21.72
C PRO A 192 -4.16 -14.96 -20.81
N ILE A 193 -3.94 -15.04 -19.50
CA ILE A 193 -4.70 -14.34 -18.48
C ILE A 193 -3.88 -13.15 -17.98
N ILE A 194 -4.43 -11.97 -18.09
CA ILE A 194 -3.88 -10.75 -17.51
C ILE A 194 -4.63 -10.49 -16.21
N LEU A 195 -3.88 -10.24 -15.13
CA LEU A 195 -4.39 -9.99 -13.79
C LEU A 195 -4.26 -8.50 -13.44
N THR A 196 -5.28 -7.93 -12.84
CA THR A 196 -5.20 -6.68 -12.09
C THR A 196 -5.77 -6.86 -10.70
N VAL A 197 -5.15 -6.24 -9.70
CA VAL A 197 -5.52 -6.37 -8.27
C VAL A 197 -5.59 -4.99 -7.64
N GLY A 198 -6.67 -4.69 -6.93
CA GLY A 198 -6.77 -3.45 -6.17
C GLY A 198 -8.17 -3.11 -5.69
N ALA A 199 -8.29 -2.03 -4.93
CA ALA A 199 -9.59 -1.45 -4.62
C ALA A 199 -10.25 -0.93 -5.90
N LEU A 200 -11.54 -1.20 -6.07
CA LEU A 200 -12.28 -0.77 -7.26
C LEU A 200 -12.74 0.68 -7.08
N THR A 201 -11.78 1.61 -7.18
CA THR A 201 -11.97 3.06 -7.04
C THR A 201 -11.50 3.79 -8.31
N PRO A 202 -11.97 5.02 -8.57
CA PRO A 202 -11.55 5.81 -9.75
C PRO A 202 -10.04 5.96 -9.87
N SER A 203 -9.34 6.14 -8.75
CA SER A 203 -7.88 6.31 -8.72
C SER A 203 -7.09 5.11 -9.21
N LYS A 204 -7.68 3.91 -9.24
CA LYS A 204 -7.06 2.69 -9.78
C LYS A 204 -7.23 2.54 -11.28
N ARG A 205 -8.10 3.33 -11.91
CA ARG A 205 -8.31 3.41 -13.36
C ARG A 205 -8.46 2.05 -14.05
N ILE A 206 -9.16 1.10 -13.40
CA ILE A 206 -9.34 -0.28 -13.92
C ILE A 206 -10.17 -0.28 -15.20
N ASP A 207 -10.98 0.74 -15.43
CA ASP A 207 -11.70 0.95 -16.69
C ASP A 207 -10.74 1.07 -17.89
N LEU A 208 -9.56 1.70 -17.73
CA LEU A 208 -8.54 1.76 -18.78
C LEU A 208 -7.93 0.38 -19.05
N VAL A 209 -7.74 -0.43 -18.01
CA VAL A 209 -7.30 -1.83 -18.14
C VAL A 209 -8.29 -2.63 -18.97
N VAL A 210 -9.59 -2.55 -18.62
CA VAL A 210 -10.67 -3.23 -19.38
C VAL A 210 -10.69 -2.78 -20.84
N LYS A 211 -10.64 -1.47 -21.09
CA LYS A 211 -10.64 -0.89 -22.45
C LYS A 211 -9.43 -1.35 -23.28
N ALA A 212 -8.23 -1.38 -22.70
CA ALA A 212 -7.04 -1.81 -23.42
C ALA A 212 -7.09 -3.30 -23.76
N ILE A 213 -7.42 -4.16 -22.79
CA ILE A 213 -7.46 -5.61 -23.01
C ILE A 213 -8.61 -6.02 -23.92
N SER A 214 -9.73 -5.28 -23.93
CA SER A 214 -10.82 -5.55 -24.87
C SER A 214 -10.41 -5.45 -26.34
N LYS A 215 -9.37 -4.64 -26.66
CA LYS A 215 -8.80 -4.50 -28.01
C LYS A 215 -7.90 -5.68 -28.40
N MET A 216 -7.40 -6.44 -27.43
CA MET A 216 -6.59 -7.64 -27.66
C MET A 216 -7.48 -8.82 -28.08
N LYS A 217 -6.99 -9.63 -29.02
CA LYS A 217 -7.82 -10.69 -29.65
C LYS A 217 -8.05 -11.89 -28.72
N ASP A 218 -7.01 -12.33 -28.03
CA ASP A 218 -6.98 -13.64 -27.35
C ASP A 218 -6.72 -13.55 -25.83
N ALA A 219 -6.53 -12.37 -25.26
CA ALA A 219 -6.27 -12.22 -23.84
C ALA A 219 -7.54 -12.15 -23.01
N SER A 220 -7.53 -12.80 -21.85
CA SER A 220 -8.58 -12.70 -20.83
C SER A 220 -8.12 -11.79 -19.69
N LEU A 221 -9.06 -11.12 -19.04
CA LEU A 221 -8.83 -10.27 -17.88
C LEU A 221 -9.46 -10.86 -16.62
N LEU A 222 -8.63 -11.07 -15.61
CA LEU A 222 -9.04 -11.35 -14.25
C LEU A 222 -8.85 -10.10 -13.39
N VAL A 223 -9.95 -9.56 -12.87
CA VAL A 223 -9.93 -8.46 -11.89
C VAL A 223 -10.17 -9.04 -10.50
N VAL A 224 -9.26 -8.76 -9.57
CA VAL A 224 -9.42 -9.16 -8.17
C VAL A 224 -9.50 -7.92 -7.29
N GLY A 225 -10.67 -7.71 -6.70
CA GLY A 225 -10.89 -6.55 -5.84
C GLY A 225 -12.34 -6.35 -5.45
N ASP A 226 -12.56 -5.28 -4.67
CA ASP A 226 -13.88 -4.81 -4.28
C ASP A 226 -13.86 -3.28 -4.11
N GLY A 227 -15.01 -2.63 -4.27
CA GLY A 227 -15.14 -1.19 -4.13
C GLY A 227 -16.33 -0.62 -4.87
N GLU A 228 -16.47 0.71 -4.81
CA GLU A 228 -17.61 1.45 -5.32
C GLU A 228 -17.85 1.30 -6.84
N GLN A 229 -16.79 1.03 -7.62
CA GLN A 229 -16.90 0.85 -9.08
C GLN A 229 -17.20 -0.59 -9.50
N ARG A 230 -17.47 -1.51 -8.57
CA ARG A 230 -17.65 -2.94 -8.88
C ARG A 230 -18.69 -3.18 -9.97
N ASP A 231 -19.89 -2.63 -9.81
CA ASP A 231 -21.02 -2.86 -10.72
C ASP A 231 -20.75 -2.23 -12.09
N GLU A 232 -20.16 -1.04 -12.11
CA GLU A 232 -19.76 -0.36 -13.35
C GLU A 232 -18.72 -1.15 -14.13
N LEU A 233 -17.65 -1.59 -13.46
CA LEU A 233 -16.56 -2.36 -14.07
C LEU A 233 -17.05 -3.73 -14.56
N THR A 234 -17.95 -4.37 -13.83
CA THR A 234 -18.59 -5.62 -14.28
C THR A 234 -19.36 -5.39 -15.57
N ARG A 235 -20.22 -4.38 -15.61
CA ARG A 235 -21.01 -4.04 -16.80
C ARG A 235 -20.13 -3.73 -18.02
N ILE A 236 -19.06 -2.95 -17.84
CA ILE A 236 -18.13 -2.59 -18.92
C ILE A 236 -17.36 -3.83 -19.39
N GLY A 237 -16.82 -4.61 -18.44
CA GLY A 237 -16.01 -5.79 -18.73
C GLY A 237 -16.80 -6.88 -19.48
N GLU A 238 -17.99 -7.23 -18.99
CA GLU A 238 -18.86 -8.20 -19.64
C GLU A 238 -19.34 -7.72 -21.01
N GLY A 239 -19.64 -6.43 -21.14
CA GLY A 239 -20.07 -5.84 -22.42
C GLY A 239 -18.99 -5.87 -23.49
N LEU A 240 -17.74 -5.55 -23.14
CA LEU A 240 -16.61 -5.47 -24.09
C LEU A 240 -15.91 -6.82 -24.31
N MET A 241 -15.84 -7.68 -23.31
CA MET A 241 -14.97 -8.86 -23.33
C MET A 241 -15.72 -10.19 -23.22
N LYS A 242 -17.02 -10.16 -22.86
CA LYS A 242 -17.87 -11.36 -22.71
C LYS A 242 -17.21 -12.42 -21.81
N ASN A 243 -17.02 -13.64 -22.30
CA ASN A 243 -16.42 -14.78 -21.59
C ASN A 243 -14.90 -14.65 -21.34
N ARG A 244 -14.27 -13.55 -21.74
CA ARG A 244 -12.86 -13.24 -21.47
C ARG A 244 -12.66 -12.31 -20.26
N PHE A 245 -13.71 -12.00 -19.52
CA PHE A 245 -13.67 -11.13 -18.34
C PHE A 245 -14.21 -11.84 -17.10
N GLN A 246 -13.53 -11.68 -15.99
CA GLN A 246 -14.01 -12.12 -14.68
C GLN A 246 -13.57 -11.14 -13.60
N LEU A 247 -14.52 -10.70 -12.75
CA LEU A 247 -14.27 -9.86 -11.58
C LEU A 247 -14.67 -10.62 -10.32
N ILE A 248 -13.69 -10.84 -9.43
CA ILE A 248 -13.90 -11.60 -8.19
C ILE A 248 -13.34 -10.85 -6.98
N LYS A 249 -13.82 -11.22 -5.80
CA LYS A 249 -13.23 -10.85 -4.52
C LYS A 249 -12.59 -12.09 -3.90
N LEU A 250 -11.37 -11.94 -3.41
CA LEU A 250 -10.64 -13.02 -2.75
C LEU A 250 -10.18 -12.60 -1.35
N PRO A 251 -10.15 -13.52 -0.39
CA PRO A 251 -9.43 -13.32 0.87
C PRO A 251 -7.92 -13.23 0.60
N PHE A 252 -7.21 -12.49 1.46
CA PHE A 252 -5.78 -12.22 1.29
C PHE A 252 -4.92 -13.50 1.22
N GLU A 253 -5.31 -14.55 1.91
CA GLU A 253 -4.63 -15.85 1.93
C GLU A 253 -4.66 -16.55 0.56
N GLN A 254 -5.64 -16.23 -0.27
CA GLN A 254 -5.79 -16.80 -1.62
C GLN A 254 -5.12 -15.95 -2.71
N MET A 255 -4.62 -14.75 -2.39
CA MET A 255 -3.99 -13.86 -3.37
C MET A 255 -2.81 -14.52 -4.12
N PRO A 256 -1.91 -15.29 -3.49
CA PRO A 256 -0.85 -15.97 -4.22
C PRO A 256 -1.37 -16.91 -5.34
N LYS A 257 -2.54 -17.53 -5.16
CA LYS A 257 -3.17 -18.36 -6.19
C LYS A 257 -3.61 -17.54 -7.40
N ALA A 258 -4.11 -16.32 -7.17
CA ALA A 258 -4.51 -15.41 -8.26
C ALA A 258 -3.30 -15.03 -9.13
N TYR A 259 -2.20 -14.61 -8.50
CA TYR A 259 -0.97 -14.29 -9.23
C TYR A 259 -0.44 -15.49 -10.01
N ARG A 260 -0.37 -16.67 -9.40
CA ARG A 260 0.09 -17.90 -10.09
C ARG A 260 -0.79 -18.32 -11.26
N THR A 261 -2.04 -17.87 -11.30
CA THR A 261 -2.98 -18.20 -12.40
C THR A 261 -2.70 -17.37 -13.64
N ALA A 262 -2.20 -16.13 -13.46
CA ALA A 262 -1.97 -15.17 -14.52
C ALA A 262 -0.68 -15.44 -15.33
N ASN A 263 -0.62 -14.82 -16.49
CA ASN A 263 0.55 -14.76 -17.37
C ASN A 263 1.22 -13.38 -17.37
N LEU A 264 0.48 -12.35 -16.97
CA LEU A 264 0.91 -10.96 -16.91
C LEU A 264 0.12 -10.25 -15.81
N PHE A 265 0.75 -9.31 -15.12
CA PHE A 265 0.09 -8.40 -14.19
C PHE A 265 0.06 -6.98 -14.77
N THR A 266 -1.01 -6.26 -14.50
CA THR A 266 -1.07 -4.85 -14.86
C THR A 266 -1.81 -4.02 -13.81
N LEU A 267 -1.31 -2.81 -13.55
CA LEU A 267 -1.96 -1.81 -12.71
C LEU A 267 -1.53 -0.41 -13.17
N VAL A 268 -2.53 0.44 -13.44
CA VAL A 268 -2.31 1.78 -14.01
C VAL A 268 -3.01 2.87 -13.20
N SER A 269 -2.89 2.79 -11.88
CA SER A 269 -3.43 3.81 -10.97
C SER A 269 -2.92 5.23 -11.31
N GLU A 270 -3.54 6.24 -10.72
CA GLU A 270 -3.10 7.63 -10.88
C GLU A 270 -1.60 7.78 -10.64
N SER A 271 -0.97 8.67 -11.43
CA SER A 271 0.45 8.97 -11.29
C SER A 271 0.78 9.46 -9.89
N TYR A 272 2.00 9.14 -9.43
CA TYR A 272 2.49 9.50 -8.08
C TYR A 272 1.69 8.91 -6.91
N TYR A 273 0.84 7.94 -7.19
CA TYR A 273 0.21 7.15 -6.14
C TYR A 273 1.29 6.41 -5.33
N SER A 274 0.91 5.80 -4.21
CA SER A 274 1.83 5.11 -3.31
C SER A 274 2.62 3.96 -3.99
N PHE A 275 3.42 3.23 -3.23
CA PHE A 275 4.30 2.13 -3.69
C PHE A 275 3.58 1.02 -4.48
N GLU A 276 2.28 0.77 -4.22
CA GLU A 276 1.52 -0.31 -4.86
C GLU A 276 2.14 -1.70 -4.62
N ILE A 277 2.02 -2.19 -3.40
CA ILE A 277 2.55 -3.51 -2.96
C ILE A 277 2.19 -4.64 -3.93
N VAL A 278 1.03 -4.58 -4.57
CA VAL A 278 0.54 -5.58 -5.54
C VAL A 278 1.46 -5.74 -6.77
N LEU A 279 2.24 -4.70 -7.14
CA LEU A 279 3.28 -4.82 -8.17
C LEU A 279 4.42 -5.72 -7.68
N ALA A 280 4.86 -5.53 -6.45
CA ALA A 280 5.90 -6.36 -5.84
C ALA A 280 5.41 -7.81 -5.63
N GLU A 281 4.14 -8.01 -5.25
CA GLU A 281 3.51 -9.34 -5.12
C GLU A 281 3.48 -10.07 -6.47
N ALA A 282 3.11 -9.38 -7.55
CA ALA A 282 3.14 -9.94 -8.91
C ALA A 282 4.57 -10.34 -9.30
N MET A 283 5.52 -9.45 -9.15
CA MET A 283 6.92 -9.71 -9.47
C MET A 283 7.51 -10.83 -8.61
N ALA A 284 7.12 -10.92 -7.33
CA ALA A 284 7.54 -12.02 -6.44
C ALA A 284 7.06 -13.39 -6.91
N THR A 285 5.92 -13.46 -7.62
CA THR A 285 5.45 -14.68 -8.28
C THR A 285 6.04 -14.87 -9.69
N ASN A 286 7.06 -14.10 -10.02
CA ASN A 286 7.74 -14.06 -11.32
C ASN A 286 6.83 -13.67 -12.49
N LEU A 287 5.78 -12.88 -12.23
CA LEU A 287 4.97 -12.28 -13.28
C LEU A 287 5.62 -10.99 -13.79
N PRO A 288 5.79 -10.83 -15.10
CA PRO A 288 6.11 -9.53 -15.66
C PRO A 288 4.95 -8.56 -15.42
N VAL A 289 5.27 -7.26 -15.34
CA VAL A 289 4.28 -6.22 -15.05
C VAL A 289 4.20 -5.18 -16.15
N VAL A 290 3.00 -4.63 -16.39
CA VAL A 290 2.81 -3.41 -17.18
C VAL A 290 2.16 -2.39 -16.27
N ALA A 291 2.83 -1.25 -16.11
CA ALA A 291 2.39 -0.19 -15.20
C ALA A 291 2.45 1.18 -15.90
N ASN A 292 1.81 2.18 -15.30
CA ASN A 292 1.90 3.54 -15.83
C ASN A 292 3.33 4.09 -15.74
N ASP A 293 3.70 4.88 -16.75
CA ASP A 293 5.00 5.54 -16.84
C ASP A 293 5.02 6.75 -15.91
N ASP A 294 5.57 6.56 -14.72
CA ASP A 294 5.89 7.61 -13.78
C ASP A 294 7.14 7.26 -12.94
N PRO A 295 7.78 8.25 -12.33
CA PRO A 295 9.04 8.03 -11.61
C PRO A 295 8.97 6.99 -10.50
N ILE A 296 7.84 6.85 -9.81
CA ILE A 296 7.70 5.88 -8.71
C ILE A 296 7.62 4.45 -9.26
N ARG A 297 6.80 4.22 -10.31
CA ARG A 297 6.71 2.90 -10.98
C ARG A 297 8.01 2.55 -11.67
N GLY A 298 8.71 3.56 -12.21
CA GLY A 298 10.05 3.37 -12.77
C GLY A 298 11.03 2.75 -11.78
N GLU A 299 11.06 3.25 -10.54
CA GLU A 299 11.91 2.70 -9.46
C GLU A 299 11.47 1.30 -9.00
N ILE A 300 10.16 1.01 -9.01
CA ILE A 300 9.63 -0.28 -8.54
C ILE A 300 9.79 -1.37 -9.58
N VAL A 301 9.47 -1.06 -10.84
CA VAL A 301 9.41 -2.05 -11.93
C VAL A 301 10.77 -2.30 -12.57
N GLU A 302 11.57 -1.25 -12.80
CA GLU A 302 12.86 -1.34 -13.49
C GLU A 302 12.81 -2.27 -14.73
N ASN A 303 13.60 -3.35 -14.70
CA ASN A 303 13.72 -4.33 -15.78
C ASN A 303 12.72 -5.49 -15.70
N ALA A 304 11.75 -5.42 -14.81
CA ALA A 304 10.76 -6.49 -14.55
C ALA A 304 9.46 -6.33 -15.36
N GLY A 305 9.38 -5.29 -16.23
CA GLY A 305 8.15 -5.00 -16.95
C GLY A 305 8.28 -3.87 -17.96
N ILE A 306 7.12 -3.38 -18.38
CA ILE A 306 6.99 -2.26 -19.33
C ILE A 306 6.23 -1.12 -18.68
N LEU A 307 6.70 0.11 -18.85
CA LEU A 307 5.99 1.32 -18.45
C LEU A 307 5.30 1.93 -19.68
N VAL A 308 4.09 2.45 -19.47
CA VAL A 308 3.25 2.99 -20.55
C VAL A 308 2.34 4.10 -20.06
N ASP A 309 2.00 5.06 -20.91
CA ASP A 309 0.86 5.95 -20.67
C ASP A 309 -0.45 5.18 -20.93
N PRO A 310 -1.24 4.86 -19.89
CA PRO A 310 -2.44 4.07 -20.05
C PRO A 310 -3.63 4.87 -20.62
N THR A 311 -3.51 6.18 -20.76
CA THR A 311 -4.57 7.03 -21.34
C THR A 311 -4.75 6.78 -22.83
N ASP A 312 -3.66 6.42 -23.54
CA ASP A 312 -3.73 5.84 -24.87
C ASP A 312 -3.91 4.31 -24.76
N THR A 313 -5.14 3.87 -24.82
CA THR A 313 -5.47 2.45 -24.67
C THR A 313 -5.00 1.57 -25.83
N ASP A 314 -4.67 2.12 -27.01
CA ASP A 314 -4.07 1.37 -28.11
C ASP A 314 -2.58 1.10 -27.85
N THR A 315 -1.84 2.10 -27.43
CA THR A 315 -0.45 1.95 -27.00
C THR A 315 -0.37 1.03 -25.78
N TYR A 316 -1.31 1.15 -24.85
CA TYR A 316 -1.37 0.27 -23.69
C TYR A 316 -1.63 -1.20 -24.06
N ALA A 317 -2.57 -1.47 -24.98
CA ALA A 317 -2.80 -2.83 -25.50
C ALA A 317 -1.54 -3.43 -26.15
N LYS A 318 -0.85 -2.65 -26.97
CA LYS A 318 0.44 -3.06 -27.60
C LYS A 318 1.52 -3.37 -26.55
N ALA A 319 1.60 -2.59 -25.47
CA ALA A 319 2.53 -2.84 -24.38
C ALA A 319 2.22 -4.15 -23.65
N LEU A 320 0.94 -4.46 -23.42
CA LEU A 320 0.50 -5.73 -22.85
C LEU A 320 0.83 -6.92 -23.75
N GLU A 321 0.58 -6.81 -25.06
CA GLU A 321 0.92 -7.83 -26.05
C GLU A 321 2.44 -8.07 -26.10
N LYS A 322 3.24 -7.01 -26.15
CA LYS A 322 4.70 -7.09 -26.09
C LYS A 322 5.19 -7.78 -24.82
N ALA A 323 4.59 -7.43 -23.66
CA ALA A 323 4.98 -8.04 -22.39
C ALA A 323 4.65 -9.54 -22.34
N LEU A 324 3.54 -9.98 -22.93
CA LEU A 324 3.19 -11.40 -23.05
C LEU A 324 4.10 -12.19 -23.98
N GLN A 325 4.71 -11.55 -24.98
CA GLN A 325 5.61 -12.18 -25.98
C GLN A 325 7.08 -12.15 -25.55
N THR A 326 7.44 -11.33 -24.55
CA THR A 326 8.81 -11.17 -24.09
C THR A 326 9.19 -12.30 -23.14
N ASP A 327 10.35 -12.90 -23.33
CA ASP A 327 10.95 -13.79 -22.34
C ASP A 327 11.60 -12.95 -21.22
N TRP A 328 10.99 -12.98 -20.07
CA TRP A 328 11.45 -12.23 -18.90
C TRP A 328 12.44 -13.00 -18.03
N GLY A 329 12.52 -14.33 -18.19
CA GLY A 329 13.32 -15.19 -17.32
C GLY A 329 12.93 -15.00 -15.84
N ASP A 330 13.92 -14.71 -15.00
CA ASP A 330 13.74 -14.47 -13.56
C ASP A 330 13.80 -12.98 -13.16
N LYS A 331 13.78 -12.07 -14.12
CA LYS A 331 13.87 -10.62 -13.86
C LYS A 331 12.81 -10.10 -12.91
N PRO A 332 11.50 -10.46 -13.04
CA PRO A 332 10.49 -10.00 -12.10
C PRO A 332 10.78 -10.47 -10.67
N ARG A 333 11.14 -11.72 -10.49
CA ARG A 333 11.47 -12.29 -9.18
C ARG A 333 12.66 -11.59 -8.54
N LYS A 334 13.75 -11.41 -9.27
CA LYS A 334 14.95 -10.71 -8.79
C LYS A 334 14.67 -9.27 -8.39
N GLN A 335 13.79 -8.59 -9.11
CA GLN A 335 13.38 -7.23 -8.75
C GLN A 335 12.58 -7.22 -7.44
N ALA A 336 11.62 -8.13 -7.27
CA ALA A 336 10.85 -8.25 -6.03
C ALA A 336 11.72 -8.58 -4.80
N GLU A 337 12.78 -9.36 -4.96
CA GLU A 337 13.70 -9.71 -3.88
C GLU A 337 14.44 -8.50 -3.28
N LYS A 338 14.52 -7.38 -4.02
CA LYS A 338 15.03 -6.11 -3.47
C LYS A 338 14.08 -5.55 -2.39
N PHE A 339 12.79 -5.88 -2.47
CA PHE A 339 11.72 -5.44 -1.60
C PHE A 339 11.27 -6.51 -0.59
N SER A 340 12.09 -7.54 -0.29
CA SER A 340 11.69 -8.52 0.73
C SER A 340 11.47 -7.85 2.09
N TRP A 341 10.44 -8.28 2.84
CA TRP A 341 10.17 -7.73 4.17
C TRP A 341 11.38 -7.80 5.09
N ASP A 342 12.22 -8.85 5.00
CA ASP A 342 13.41 -8.99 5.85
C ASP A 342 14.40 -7.84 5.61
N LYS A 343 14.58 -7.41 4.36
CA LYS A 343 15.41 -6.25 4.04
C LYS A 343 14.78 -4.94 4.52
N VAL A 344 13.48 -4.79 4.31
CA VAL A 344 12.73 -3.59 4.68
C VAL A 344 12.72 -3.41 6.20
N VAL A 345 12.46 -4.48 6.95
CA VAL A 345 12.47 -4.45 8.43
C VAL A 345 13.84 -4.05 8.95
N LYS A 346 14.92 -4.62 8.41
CA LYS A 346 16.28 -4.24 8.81
C LYS A 346 16.58 -2.76 8.53
N MET A 347 16.07 -2.20 7.43
CA MET A 347 16.21 -0.76 7.18
C MET A 347 15.48 0.07 8.25
N TYR A 348 14.29 -0.34 8.69
CA TYR A 348 13.56 0.32 9.77
C TYR A 348 14.25 0.16 11.12
N GLU A 349 14.80 -1.02 11.45
CA GLU A 349 15.54 -1.25 12.68
C GLU A 349 16.76 -0.31 12.76
N ASN A 350 17.58 -0.27 11.73
CA ASN A 350 18.72 0.63 11.65
C ASN A 350 18.30 2.11 11.80
N LEU A 351 17.22 2.52 11.13
CA LEU A 351 16.68 3.87 11.24
C LEU A 351 16.25 4.20 12.66
N PHE A 352 15.56 3.28 13.35
CA PHE A 352 15.08 3.50 14.71
C PHE A 352 16.24 3.56 15.71
N GLU A 353 17.22 2.68 15.57
CA GLU A 353 18.46 2.69 16.37
C GLU A 353 19.22 4.01 16.21
N ASP A 354 19.39 4.48 14.97
CA ASP A 354 20.05 5.76 14.68
C ASP A 354 19.33 6.94 15.33
N LEU A 355 17.99 6.95 15.34
CA LEU A 355 17.20 8.02 15.93
C LEU A 355 17.29 8.04 17.47
N ILE A 356 17.39 6.88 18.10
CA ILE A 356 17.54 6.77 19.54
C ILE A 356 18.96 7.13 19.96
N ALA A 357 19.99 6.71 19.22
CA ALA A 357 21.39 7.03 19.51
C ALA A 357 21.72 8.54 19.42
N GLN A 358 20.91 9.32 18.68
CA GLN A 358 21.04 10.78 18.52
C GLN A 358 20.26 11.58 19.59
N SER A 359 19.73 10.93 20.62
CA SER A 359 18.86 11.54 21.65
C SER A 359 19.63 12.11 22.82
#